data_8de9875b4dc3f5678114142065000f35
#
_entry.id   8de9875b4dc3f5678114142065000f35
#
_cell.length_a   1.000
_cell.length_b   1.000
_cell.length_c   1.000
_cell.angle_alpha   90.00
_cell.angle_beta   90.00
_cell.angle_gamma   90.00
#
_symmetry.space_group_name_H-M   'P 1'
#
loop_
_entity.id
_entity.type
_entity.pdbx_description
1 polymer ?
#
loop_
_entity_poly.entity_id
_entity_poly.type
_entity_poly.pdbx_seq_one_letter_code
_entity_poly.pdbx_strand_id
1 'polypeptide(L)'
;MRIEHDLLGEREIPEDAYYGIQTLRAIENFSITGIKLFLYPQLIYALAQVKTAAARANRDMGLLPDTLYQAIEKACAEVIAGKFNGEFIVDMVQGGAGTSTNMNANEVIANRALELLGHKKGEYSYCHPNNHVNLSQSTNDAYPTAVKIALHDGNKKLTAELEKLIQAMRKKAHEFAGILKMGRTQLQDAVPMTLGQTFEAYAVTLEEEIQRLNENACLFLEINMGATAIGTGINSEPGYAEKVTAHLSEITGTSLVSAPNLIEATQDTGSFVMYSSSVKRLAVKLSKICNDLRLLSSGPRCGINEINLPPMQPGSSIMPGKVNPVIPEAVNQTAFKVIGNDLTVTLASEAGQLELNVFEPVIAFSLFQSQDMLCNAMATLRKRCVEGITANAEHCRNMVYNSIGLVTAVNPAIGYEAATDIAKTALKTGKSVYDLILEKGLLTKERLDDILNPESMTHPRKLTATE
;
A
#
# COMPACT_ATOMS: atom_id res chain seq x y z
N MET A 1 -26.50 -32.65 -7.13
CA MET A 1 -26.57 -31.50 -8.06
C MET A 1 -27.96 -30.92 -7.98
N ARG A 2 -28.09 -29.59 -7.99
CA ARG A 2 -29.36 -28.88 -8.22
C ARG A 2 -29.31 -28.19 -9.58
N ILE A 3 -30.48 -28.09 -10.23
CA ILE A 3 -30.59 -27.40 -11.52
C ILE A 3 -31.04 -25.96 -11.25
N GLU A 4 -30.28 -25.00 -11.76
CA GLU A 4 -30.66 -23.59 -11.79
C GLU A 4 -30.78 -23.11 -13.25
N HIS A 5 -31.55 -22.05 -13.46
CA HIS A 5 -31.74 -21.47 -14.78
C HIS A 5 -31.57 -19.95 -14.77
N ASP A 6 -31.14 -19.41 -15.89
CA ASP A 6 -31.10 -17.98 -16.20
C ASP A 6 -31.56 -17.75 -17.65
N LEU A 7 -31.37 -16.50 -18.13
CA LEU A 7 -31.74 -16.13 -19.51
C LEU A 7 -31.06 -17.01 -20.59
N LEU A 8 -29.90 -17.58 -20.29
CA LEU A 8 -29.10 -18.39 -21.23
C LEU A 8 -29.38 -19.89 -21.11
N GLY A 9 -30.30 -20.32 -20.24
CA GLY A 9 -30.69 -21.72 -20.05
C GLY A 9 -30.21 -22.31 -18.71
N GLU A 10 -30.29 -23.62 -18.59
CA GLU A 10 -30.05 -24.37 -17.35
C GLU A 10 -28.57 -24.76 -17.16
N ARG A 11 -28.16 -24.90 -15.89
CA ARG A 11 -26.88 -25.49 -15.47
C ARG A 11 -27.06 -26.30 -14.18
N GLU A 12 -26.22 -27.30 -14.02
CA GLU A 12 -26.12 -28.08 -12.80
C GLU A 12 -25.12 -27.44 -11.83
N ILE A 13 -25.57 -27.14 -10.62
CA ILE A 13 -24.76 -26.58 -9.52
C ILE A 13 -24.58 -27.66 -8.45
N PRO A 14 -23.39 -27.78 -7.82
CA PRO A 14 -23.20 -28.66 -6.67
C PRO A 14 -24.21 -28.35 -5.56
N GLU A 15 -24.80 -29.39 -4.94
CA GLU A 15 -25.88 -29.26 -3.93
C GLU A 15 -25.42 -28.47 -2.71
N ASP A 16 -24.15 -28.63 -2.33
CA ASP A 16 -23.53 -27.97 -1.18
C ASP A 16 -23.07 -26.54 -1.44
N ALA A 17 -22.84 -26.15 -2.71
CA ALA A 17 -22.40 -24.80 -3.06
C ALA A 17 -23.45 -23.74 -2.70
N TYR A 18 -22.96 -22.59 -2.19
CA TYR A 18 -23.81 -21.40 -1.96
C TYR A 18 -23.85 -20.46 -3.17
N TYR A 19 -22.87 -20.52 -4.06
CA TYR A 19 -22.96 -19.81 -5.34
C TYR A 19 -24.01 -20.45 -6.24
N GLY A 20 -24.43 -19.71 -7.28
CA GLY A 20 -25.44 -20.14 -8.21
C GLY A 20 -24.97 -20.13 -9.66
N ILE A 21 -25.94 -20.12 -10.60
CA ILE A 21 -25.72 -20.28 -12.02
C ILE A 21 -24.89 -19.14 -12.64
N GLN A 22 -25.06 -17.89 -12.20
CA GLN A 22 -24.30 -16.76 -12.76
C GLN A 22 -22.83 -16.80 -12.35
N THR A 23 -22.55 -17.20 -11.12
CA THR A 23 -21.18 -17.47 -10.65
C THR A 23 -20.55 -18.62 -11.43
N LEU A 24 -21.29 -19.70 -11.68
CA LEU A 24 -20.77 -20.83 -12.47
C LEU A 24 -20.38 -20.37 -13.87
N ARG A 25 -21.25 -19.59 -14.57
CA ARG A 25 -20.90 -19.04 -15.89
C ARG A 25 -19.68 -18.13 -15.84
N ALA A 26 -19.53 -17.34 -14.77
CA ALA A 26 -18.36 -16.50 -14.62
C ALA A 26 -17.07 -17.32 -14.48
N ILE A 27 -17.10 -18.44 -13.78
CA ILE A 27 -15.97 -19.36 -13.66
C ILE A 27 -15.63 -20.02 -15.00
N GLU A 28 -16.65 -20.41 -15.76
CA GLU A 28 -16.48 -20.97 -17.10
C GLU A 28 -15.87 -19.94 -18.07
N ASN A 29 -16.31 -18.67 -17.99
CA ASN A 29 -15.90 -17.61 -18.91
C ASN A 29 -14.54 -16.98 -18.56
N PHE A 30 -14.25 -16.82 -17.28
CA PHE A 30 -13.12 -16.02 -16.81
C PHE A 30 -12.16 -16.85 -15.92
N SER A 31 -11.27 -17.59 -16.56
CA SER A 31 -10.14 -18.25 -15.92
C SER A 31 -8.85 -17.57 -16.43
N ILE A 32 -8.67 -16.30 -16.06
CA ILE A 32 -7.63 -15.42 -16.64
C ILE A 32 -6.38 -15.40 -15.76
N THR A 33 -6.53 -15.05 -14.48
CA THR A 33 -5.38 -14.92 -13.57
C THR A 33 -5.19 -16.14 -12.68
N GLY A 34 -6.24 -16.92 -12.44
CA GLY A 34 -6.30 -17.95 -11.41
C GLY A 34 -6.43 -17.39 -9.98
N ILE A 35 -6.39 -16.06 -9.82
CA ILE A 35 -6.54 -15.38 -8.51
C ILE A 35 -8.02 -15.15 -8.25
N LYS A 36 -8.54 -15.82 -7.24
CA LYS A 36 -9.96 -15.80 -6.91
C LYS A 36 -10.30 -14.75 -5.87
N LEU A 37 -11.55 -14.28 -5.89
CA LEU A 37 -12.06 -13.24 -5.00
C LEU A 37 -11.86 -13.56 -3.52
N PHE A 38 -11.94 -14.83 -3.10
CA PHE A 38 -11.73 -15.23 -1.70
C PHE A 38 -10.35 -14.84 -1.13
N LEU A 39 -9.36 -14.55 -1.98
CA LEU A 39 -8.05 -14.05 -1.56
C LEU A 39 -8.08 -12.58 -1.11
N TYR A 40 -9.18 -11.88 -1.40
CA TYR A 40 -9.43 -10.49 -0.99
C TYR A 40 -10.69 -10.38 -0.12
N PRO A 41 -10.66 -10.95 1.11
CA PRO A 41 -11.85 -11.03 1.96
C PRO A 41 -12.41 -9.65 2.33
N GLN A 42 -11.60 -8.61 2.34
CA GLN A 42 -12.05 -7.23 2.57
C GLN A 42 -13.11 -6.78 1.55
N LEU A 43 -13.00 -7.18 0.28
CA LEU A 43 -14.02 -6.87 -0.73
C LEU A 43 -15.30 -7.67 -0.50
N ILE A 44 -15.19 -8.94 -0.09
CA ILE A 44 -16.36 -9.77 0.26
C ILE A 44 -17.14 -9.14 1.42
N TYR A 45 -16.44 -8.70 2.45
CA TYR A 45 -17.07 -8.07 3.62
C TYR A 45 -17.75 -6.75 3.25
N ALA A 46 -17.09 -5.92 2.44
CA ALA A 46 -17.67 -4.68 1.94
C ALA A 46 -18.92 -4.90 1.07
N LEU A 47 -18.91 -5.93 0.20
CA LEU A 47 -20.11 -6.32 -0.56
C LEU A 47 -21.26 -6.71 0.38
N ALA A 48 -21.00 -7.50 1.40
CA ALA A 48 -22.03 -7.88 2.38
C ALA A 48 -22.55 -6.69 3.19
N GLN A 49 -21.69 -5.71 3.52
CA GLN A 49 -22.11 -4.45 4.15
C GLN A 49 -23.03 -3.64 3.22
N VAL A 50 -22.69 -3.53 1.94
CA VAL A 50 -23.53 -2.88 0.91
C VAL A 50 -24.90 -3.57 0.83
N LYS A 51 -24.93 -4.91 0.76
CA LYS A 51 -26.19 -5.66 0.70
C LYS A 51 -27.02 -5.52 1.97
N THR A 52 -26.39 -5.45 3.14
CA THR A 52 -27.09 -5.17 4.41
C THR A 52 -27.72 -3.77 4.38
N ALA A 53 -26.99 -2.74 3.96
CA ALA A 53 -27.50 -1.38 3.89
C ALA A 53 -28.67 -1.25 2.88
N ALA A 54 -28.54 -1.89 1.73
CA ALA A 54 -29.59 -1.93 0.71
C ALA A 54 -30.85 -2.65 1.21
N ALA A 55 -30.70 -3.79 1.90
CA ALA A 55 -31.84 -4.50 2.48
C ALA A 55 -32.55 -3.68 3.57
N ARG A 56 -31.79 -2.96 4.42
CA ARG A 56 -32.37 -2.02 5.42
C ARG A 56 -33.13 -0.88 4.76
N ALA A 57 -32.56 -0.24 3.76
CA ALA A 57 -33.20 0.84 3.03
C ALA A 57 -34.49 0.38 2.35
N ASN A 58 -34.46 -0.76 1.66
CA ASN A 58 -35.64 -1.33 0.99
C ASN A 58 -36.75 -1.73 1.98
N ARG A 59 -36.39 -2.28 3.16
CA ARG A 59 -37.34 -2.55 4.24
C ARG A 59 -37.97 -1.24 4.74
N ASP A 60 -37.20 -0.22 5.03
CA ASP A 60 -37.68 1.07 5.55
C ASP A 60 -38.57 1.81 4.54
N MET A 61 -38.47 1.48 3.27
CA MET A 61 -39.30 1.99 2.18
C MET A 61 -40.50 1.08 1.88
N GLY A 62 -40.64 -0.03 2.61
CA GLY A 62 -41.77 -0.96 2.42
C GLY A 62 -41.67 -1.87 1.19
N LEU A 63 -40.50 -1.92 0.55
CA LEU A 63 -40.25 -2.72 -0.66
C LEU A 63 -39.81 -4.15 -0.35
N LEU A 64 -39.21 -4.38 0.82
CA LEU A 64 -38.73 -5.69 1.25
C LEU A 64 -39.43 -6.13 2.54
N PRO A 65 -40.13 -7.30 2.57
CA PRO A 65 -40.79 -7.80 3.79
C PRO A 65 -39.80 -8.05 4.93
N ASP A 66 -40.21 -7.80 6.16
CA ASP A 66 -39.35 -7.96 7.35
C ASP A 66 -38.73 -9.34 7.48
N THR A 67 -39.45 -10.41 7.14
CA THR A 67 -38.95 -11.78 7.19
C THR A 67 -37.78 -12.01 6.23
N LEU A 68 -37.88 -11.48 5.01
CA LEU A 68 -36.81 -11.55 4.00
C LEU A 68 -35.62 -10.67 4.42
N TYR A 69 -35.89 -9.46 4.87
CA TYR A 69 -34.88 -8.56 5.41
C TYR A 69 -34.03 -9.22 6.50
N GLN A 70 -34.68 -9.80 7.53
CA GLN A 70 -33.97 -10.44 8.63
C GLN A 70 -33.11 -11.63 8.18
N ALA A 71 -33.59 -12.41 7.23
CA ALA A 71 -32.83 -13.53 6.65
C ALA A 71 -31.61 -13.03 5.86
N ILE A 72 -31.77 -12.01 5.03
CA ILE A 72 -30.69 -11.40 4.24
C ILE A 72 -29.66 -10.74 5.18
N GLU A 73 -30.08 -9.96 6.16
CA GLU A 73 -29.20 -9.31 7.12
C GLU A 73 -28.36 -10.34 7.90
N LYS A 74 -28.98 -11.43 8.36
CA LYS A 74 -28.29 -12.51 9.06
C LYS A 74 -27.31 -13.24 8.14
N ALA A 75 -27.67 -13.51 6.89
CA ALA A 75 -26.78 -14.09 5.90
C ALA A 75 -25.56 -13.20 5.64
N CYS A 76 -25.78 -11.88 5.46
CA CYS A 76 -24.71 -10.92 5.31
C CYS A 76 -23.76 -10.87 6.53
N ALA A 77 -24.32 -10.91 7.76
CA ALA A 77 -23.51 -10.95 8.97
C ALA A 77 -22.61 -12.20 9.04
N GLU A 78 -23.10 -13.35 8.57
CA GLU A 78 -22.30 -14.59 8.48
C GLU A 78 -21.22 -14.50 7.39
N VAL A 79 -21.46 -13.80 6.28
CA VAL A 79 -20.45 -13.51 5.25
C VAL A 79 -19.37 -12.57 5.81
N ILE A 80 -19.75 -11.51 6.52
CA ILE A 80 -18.81 -10.59 7.18
C ILE A 80 -17.97 -11.32 8.23
N ALA A 81 -18.52 -12.31 8.91
CA ALA A 81 -17.79 -13.18 9.83
C ALA A 81 -16.85 -14.19 9.13
N GLY A 82 -16.78 -14.18 7.79
CA GLY A 82 -15.87 -15.02 7.00
C GLY A 82 -16.31 -16.46 6.79
N LYS A 83 -17.56 -16.82 7.15
CA LYS A 83 -18.03 -18.23 7.07
C LYS A 83 -18.12 -18.78 5.65
N PHE A 84 -18.27 -17.91 4.66
CA PHE A 84 -18.50 -18.30 3.27
C PHE A 84 -17.41 -17.82 2.30
N ASN A 85 -16.24 -17.41 2.79
CA ASN A 85 -15.19 -16.87 1.91
C ASN A 85 -14.86 -17.82 0.74
N GLY A 86 -14.81 -19.14 0.98
CA GLY A 86 -14.55 -20.15 -0.05
C GLY A 86 -15.58 -20.25 -1.18
N GLU A 87 -16.76 -19.61 -1.02
CA GLU A 87 -17.81 -19.57 -2.04
C GLU A 87 -17.64 -18.40 -3.05
N PHE A 88 -16.68 -17.50 -2.79
CA PHE A 88 -16.38 -16.34 -3.63
C PHE A 88 -15.25 -16.70 -4.61
N ILE A 89 -15.59 -17.45 -5.65
CA ILE A 89 -14.64 -18.17 -6.51
C ILE A 89 -14.46 -17.57 -7.92
N VAL A 90 -15.05 -16.42 -8.19
CA VAL A 90 -14.82 -15.69 -9.47
C VAL A 90 -13.39 -15.18 -9.55
N ASP A 91 -12.86 -15.10 -10.77
CA ASP A 91 -11.53 -14.52 -11.02
C ASP A 91 -11.56 -12.99 -10.81
N MET A 92 -10.45 -12.42 -10.35
CA MET A 92 -10.35 -10.96 -10.15
C MET A 92 -10.38 -10.17 -11.46
N VAL A 93 -9.95 -10.75 -12.58
CA VAL A 93 -10.07 -10.16 -13.91
C VAL A 93 -11.27 -10.76 -14.62
N GLN A 94 -12.29 -9.93 -14.83
CA GLN A 94 -13.58 -10.33 -15.37
C GLN A 94 -14.20 -9.22 -16.22
N GLY A 95 -14.94 -9.56 -17.27
CA GLY A 95 -15.77 -8.62 -18.03
C GLY A 95 -17.07 -8.30 -17.30
N GLY A 96 -17.74 -7.20 -17.72
CA GLY A 96 -19.05 -6.81 -17.19
C GLY A 96 -18.99 -5.91 -15.95
N ALA A 97 -17.93 -5.10 -15.80
CA ALA A 97 -17.84 -4.07 -14.75
C ALA A 97 -18.03 -4.58 -13.31
N GLY A 98 -17.66 -5.86 -13.04
CA GLY A 98 -17.82 -6.46 -11.70
C GLY A 98 -19.13 -7.24 -11.51
N THR A 99 -19.94 -7.44 -12.56
CA THR A 99 -21.22 -8.18 -12.45
C THR A 99 -21.03 -9.59 -11.90
N SER A 100 -19.97 -10.30 -12.31
CA SER A 100 -19.68 -11.64 -11.78
C SER A 100 -19.43 -11.63 -10.27
N THR A 101 -18.71 -10.64 -9.76
CA THR A 101 -18.48 -10.45 -8.34
C THR A 101 -19.76 -10.07 -7.58
N ASN A 102 -20.55 -9.14 -8.10
CA ASN A 102 -21.82 -8.74 -7.50
C ASN A 102 -22.81 -9.91 -7.43
N MET A 103 -22.92 -10.68 -8.53
CA MET A 103 -23.81 -11.85 -8.55
C MET A 103 -23.31 -12.98 -7.68
N ASN A 104 -22.01 -13.23 -7.56
CA ASN A 104 -21.45 -14.19 -6.60
C ASN A 104 -21.91 -13.84 -5.18
N ALA A 105 -21.83 -12.57 -4.78
CA ALA A 105 -22.33 -12.12 -3.47
C ALA A 105 -23.86 -12.31 -3.36
N ASN A 106 -24.62 -11.90 -4.36
CA ASN A 106 -26.08 -12.03 -4.36
C ASN A 106 -26.53 -13.49 -4.23
N GLU A 107 -25.91 -14.41 -4.97
CA GLU A 107 -26.25 -15.83 -4.95
C GLU A 107 -25.89 -16.49 -3.61
N VAL A 108 -24.71 -16.23 -3.07
CA VAL A 108 -24.27 -16.74 -1.76
C VAL A 108 -25.20 -16.26 -0.65
N ILE A 109 -25.52 -14.97 -0.63
CA ILE A 109 -26.42 -14.38 0.37
C ILE A 109 -27.85 -14.92 0.22
N ALA A 110 -28.39 -15.03 -1.02
CA ALA A 110 -29.72 -15.56 -1.27
C ALA A 110 -29.84 -17.01 -0.82
N ASN A 111 -28.89 -17.87 -1.19
CA ASN A 111 -28.91 -19.28 -0.81
C ASN A 111 -28.78 -19.46 0.71
N ARG A 112 -27.97 -18.64 1.39
CA ARG A 112 -27.93 -18.68 2.85
C ARG A 112 -29.22 -18.16 3.49
N ALA A 113 -29.82 -17.12 2.96
CA ALA A 113 -31.11 -16.59 3.41
C ALA A 113 -32.24 -17.64 3.24
N LEU A 114 -32.25 -18.37 2.13
CA LEU A 114 -33.17 -19.48 1.91
C LEU A 114 -33.08 -20.53 3.01
N GLU A 115 -31.88 -20.98 3.37
CA GLU A 115 -31.71 -21.94 4.47
C GLU A 115 -32.21 -21.38 5.82
N LEU A 116 -31.96 -20.09 6.10
CA LEU A 116 -32.44 -19.43 7.31
C LEU A 116 -33.98 -19.32 7.37
N LEU A 117 -34.62 -19.31 6.20
CA LEU A 117 -36.10 -19.37 6.05
C LEU A 117 -36.67 -20.76 6.04
N GLY A 118 -35.83 -21.83 6.11
CA GLY A 118 -36.26 -23.23 6.09
C GLY A 118 -36.44 -23.79 4.69
N HIS A 119 -35.92 -23.16 3.66
CA HIS A 119 -35.98 -23.56 2.25
C HIS A 119 -34.63 -24.14 1.78
N LYS A 120 -34.67 -24.84 0.63
CA LYS A 120 -33.45 -25.35 -0.01
C LYS A 120 -32.77 -24.26 -0.86
N LYS A 121 -31.47 -24.42 -1.01
CA LYS A 121 -30.71 -23.59 -1.95
C LYS A 121 -31.28 -23.72 -3.38
N GLY A 122 -31.35 -22.61 -4.11
CA GLY A 122 -31.97 -22.59 -5.44
C GLY A 122 -33.48 -22.40 -5.48
N GLU A 123 -34.20 -22.46 -4.33
CA GLU A 123 -35.64 -22.15 -4.28
C GLU A 123 -35.91 -20.63 -4.34
N TYR A 124 -35.45 -20.00 -5.41
CA TYR A 124 -35.42 -18.54 -5.59
C TYR A 124 -36.81 -17.88 -5.65
N SER A 125 -37.90 -18.64 -5.69
CA SER A 125 -39.26 -18.10 -5.50
C SER A 125 -39.47 -17.46 -4.12
N TYR A 126 -38.68 -17.89 -3.10
CA TYR A 126 -38.78 -17.37 -1.73
C TYR A 126 -37.74 -16.28 -1.42
N CYS A 127 -36.52 -16.42 -1.92
CA CYS A 127 -35.49 -15.39 -1.82
C CYS A 127 -34.61 -15.40 -3.08
N HIS A 128 -34.80 -14.40 -3.95
CA HIS A 128 -34.15 -14.33 -5.25
C HIS A 128 -32.90 -13.45 -5.20
N PRO A 129 -31.76 -13.84 -5.81
CA PRO A 129 -30.55 -13.01 -5.87
C PRO A 129 -30.80 -11.63 -6.45
N ASN A 130 -31.53 -11.52 -7.57
CA ASN A 130 -31.78 -10.25 -8.24
C ASN A 130 -32.95 -9.47 -7.61
N ASN A 131 -34.09 -10.15 -7.37
CA ASN A 131 -35.33 -9.46 -7.00
C ASN A 131 -35.36 -9.03 -5.53
N HIS A 132 -34.58 -9.69 -4.65
CA HIS A 132 -34.57 -9.42 -3.23
C HIS A 132 -33.20 -8.94 -2.74
N VAL A 133 -32.12 -9.69 -2.94
CA VAL A 133 -30.78 -9.30 -2.45
C VAL A 133 -30.23 -8.09 -3.22
N ASN A 134 -30.50 -8.03 -4.52
CA ASN A 134 -30.07 -6.90 -5.39
C ASN A 134 -31.15 -5.84 -5.62
N LEU A 135 -32.24 -5.87 -4.86
CA LEU A 135 -33.35 -4.91 -5.01
C LEU A 135 -32.86 -3.47 -4.92
N SER A 136 -33.35 -2.60 -5.82
CA SER A 136 -32.96 -1.17 -5.96
C SER A 136 -31.46 -0.93 -6.24
N GLN A 137 -30.75 -1.92 -6.76
CA GLN A 137 -29.31 -1.84 -7.05
C GLN A 137 -28.99 -2.23 -8.50
N SER A 138 -27.84 -1.76 -8.97
CA SER A 138 -27.11 -2.32 -10.09
C SER A 138 -25.72 -2.78 -9.61
N THR A 139 -25.01 -3.57 -10.40
CA THR A 139 -23.58 -3.76 -10.19
C THR A 139 -22.85 -2.42 -10.24
N ASN A 140 -23.31 -1.50 -11.08
CA ASN A 140 -22.66 -0.24 -11.39
C ASN A 140 -22.63 0.76 -10.22
N ASP A 141 -23.45 0.55 -9.19
CA ASP A 141 -23.39 1.31 -7.93
C ASP A 141 -22.90 0.46 -6.74
N ALA A 142 -23.36 -0.77 -6.62
CA ALA A 142 -23.02 -1.65 -5.49
C ALA A 142 -21.53 -2.10 -5.51
N TYR A 143 -20.99 -2.43 -6.69
CA TYR A 143 -19.62 -2.91 -6.83
C TYR A 143 -18.57 -1.82 -6.55
N PRO A 144 -18.57 -0.66 -7.21
CA PRO A 144 -17.61 0.41 -6.91
C PRO A 144 -17.71 0.92 -5.47
N THR A 145 -18.92 0.98 -4.91
CA THR A 145 -19.10 1.33 -3.50
C THR A 145 -18.40 0.32 -2.57
N ALA A 146 -18.55 -0.98 -2.80
CA ALA A 146 -17.86 -2.01 -2.04
C ALA A 146 -16.34 -1.92 -2.21
N VAL A 147 -15.85 -1.67 -3.44
CA VAL A 147 -14.41 -1.48 -3.72
C VAL A 147 -13.87 -0.28 -2.96
N LYS A 148 -14.55 0.87 -2.98
CA LYS A 148 -14.16 2.09 -2.25
C LYS A 148 -14.06 1.83 -0.74
N ILE A 149 -15.06 1.19 -0.13
CA ILE A 149 -15.06 0.83 1.30
C ILE A 149 -13.87 -0.10 1.62
N ALA A 150 -13.68 -1.16 0.84
CA ALA A 150 -12.61 -2.12 1.07
C ALA A 150 -11.22 -1.49 0.93
N LEU A 151 -11.01 -0.58 -0.04
CA LEU A 151 -9.75 0.15 -0.22
C LEU A 151 -9.50 1.16 0.91
N HIS A 152 -10.54 1.85 1.38
CA HIS A 152 -10.45 2.75 2.51
C HIS A 152 -10.02 2.01 3.80
N ASP A 153 -10.61 0.84 4.07
CA ASP A 153 -10.23 0.02 5.21
C ASP A 153 -8.83 -0.63 5.02
N GLY A 154 -8.49 -0.99 3.78
CA GLY A 154 -7.14 -1.44 3.43
C GLY A 154 -6.09 -0.36 3.68
N ASN A 155 -6.41 0.92 3.43
CA ASN A 155 -5.52 2.04 3.72
C ASN A 155 -5.21 2.18 5.22
N LYS A 156 -6.18 1.93 6.11
CA LYS A 156 -5.95 1.94 7.56
C LYS A 156 -4.89 0.89 7.98
N LYS A 157 -4.94 -0.29 7.37
CA LYS A 157 -3.95 -1.35 7.61
C LYS A 157 -2.57 -0.97 7.03
N LEU A 158 -2.56 -0.41 5.83
CA LEU A 158 -1.34 0.04 5.15
C LEU A 158 -0.60 1.10 5.96
N THR A 159 -1.31 2.15 6.41
CA THR A 159 -0.73 3.23 7.21
C THR A 159 -0.29 2.76 8.59
N ALA A 160 -1.03 1.86 9.23
CA ALA A 160 -0.63 1.28 10.52
C ALA A 160 0.66 0.44 10.42
N GLU A 161 0.91 -0.28 9.32
CA GLU A 161 2.18 -0.99 9.15
C GLU A 161 3.31 -0.04 8.75
N LEU A 162 3.02 1.02 8.00
CA LEU A 162 3.95 2.09 7.69
C LEU A 162 4.44 2.80 8.97
N GLU A 163 3.55 3.12 9.90
CA GLU A 163 3.90 3.69 11.21
C GLU A 163 4.89 2.82 11.98
N LYS A 164 4.67 1.50 12.00
CA LYS A 164 5.60 0.56 12.68
C LYS A 164 6.99 0.57 12.02
N LEU A 165 7.06 0.67 10.70
CA LEU A 165 8.34 0.76 9.99
C LEU A 165 9.05 2.09 10.32
N ILE A 166 8.32 3.21 10.34
CA ILE A 166 8.84 4.53 10.72
C ILE A 166 9.43 4.49 12.14
N GLN A 167 8.71 3.90 13.08
CA GLN A 167 9.20 3.76 14.47
C GLN A 167 10.48 2.92 14.53
N ALA A 168 10.59 1.85 13.74
CA ALA A 168 11.81 1.05 13.66
C ALA A 168 12.99 1.85 13.09
N MET A 169 12.75 2.67 12.05
CA MET A 169 13.77 3.58 11.49
C MET A 169 14.23 4.62 12.53
N ARG A 170 13.30 5.24 13.27
CA ARG A 170 13.63 6.20 14.33
C ARG A 170 14.41 5.55 15.48
N LYS A 171 14.06 4.31 15.85
CA LYS A 171 14.85 3.57 16.83
C LYS A 171 16.31 3.39 16.38
N LYS A 172 16.53 3.07 15.10
CA LYS A 172 17.88 2.98 14.52
C LYS A 172 18.55 4.34 14.40
N ALA A 173 17.80 5.41 14.08
CA ALA A 173 18.32 6.77 14.09
C ALA A 173 18.89 7.14 15.48
N HIS A 174 18.17 6.81 16.53
CA HIS A 174 18.64 7.04 17.90
C HIS A 174 19.86 6.17 18.26
N GLU A 175 19.83 4.87 17.93
CA GLU A 175 20.94 3.92 18.16
C GLU A 175 22.23 4.40 17.47
N PHE A 176 22.13 4.96 16.29
CA PHE A 176 23.28 5.39 15.48
C PHE A 176 23.58 6.89 15.55
N ALA A 177 22.98 7.63 16.47
CA ALA A 177 23.10 9.09 16.56
C ALA A 177 24.56 9.60 16.69
N GLY A 178 25.41 8.83 17.41
CA GLY A 178 26.83 9.15 17.62
C GLY A 178 27.79 8.56 16.59
N ILE A 179 27.30 7.83 15.57
CA ILE A 179 28.17 7.14 14.60
C ILE A 179 28.43 8.06 13.41
N LEU A 180 29.66 8.61 13.33
CA LEU A 180 30.10 9.38 12.18
C LEU A 180 30.24 8.52 10.94
N LYS A 181 29.80 9.07 9.81
CA LYS A 181 30.01 8.53 8.47
C LYS A 181 30.29 9.65 7.46
N MET A 182 30.82 9.29 6.30
CA MET A 182 30.92 10.21 5.19
C MET A 182 29.56 10.29 4.46
N GLY A 183 29.01 11.51 4.38
CA GLY A 183 27.89 11.80 3.49
C GLY A 183 28.34 11.76 2.04
N ARG A 184 27.48 11.29 1.14
CA ARG A 184 27.79 11.19 -0.30
C ARG A 184 26.72 11.88 -1.13
N THR A 185 27.19 12.62 -2.13
CA THR A 185 26.37 13.16 -3.22
C THR A 185 26.91 12.60 -4.53
N GLN A 186 26.05 12.11 -5.43
CA GLN A 186 26.47 11.46 -6.68
C GLN A 186 27.46 10.29 -6.45
N LEU A 187 27.33 9.60 -5.31
CA LEU A 187 28.22 8.53 -4.82
C LEU A 187 29.67 8.98 -4.54
N GLN A 188 29.96 10.30 -4.59
CA GLN A 188 31.25 10.84 -4.22
C GLN A 188 31.22 11.34 -2.78
N ASP A 189 32.39 11.33 -2.12
CA ASP A 189 32.55 11.90 -0.78
C ASP A 189 32.13 13.36 -0.77
N ALA A 190 31.30 13.73 0.19
CA ALA A 190 30.85 15.10 0.37
C ALA A 190 31.32 15.66 1.73
N VAL A 191 30.51 15.55 2.75
CA VAL A 191 30.81 16.08 4.08
C VAL A 191 30.43 15.06 5.17
N PRO A 192 31.04 15.13 6.37
CA PRO A 192 30.68 14.28 7.47
C PRO A 192 29.21 14.47 7.91
N MET A 193 28.59 13.39 8.31
CA MET A 193 27.28 13.33 8.94
C MET A 193 27.22 12.14 9.90
N THR A 194 26.11 11.97 10.63
CA THR A 194 25.91 10.74 11.40
C THR A 194 25.04 9.72 10.66
N LEU A 195 25.28 8.44 10.94
CA LEU A 195 24.42 7.38 10.44
C LEU A 195 22.99 7.51 11.01
N GLY A 196 22.85 8.03 12.24
CA GLY A 196 21.56 8.37 12.82
C GLY A 196 20.77 9.37 11.99
N GLN A 197 21.40 10.41 11.47
CA GLN A 197 20.78 11.38 10.57
C GLN A 197 20.26 10.73 9.28
N THR A 198 20.97 9.72 8.76
CA THR A 198 20.53 8.96 7.59
C THR A 198 19.22 8.20 7.89
N PHE A 199 19.14 7.50 9.02
CA PHE A 199 17.94 6.74 9.39
C PHE A 199 16.76 7.66 9.77
N GLU A 200 17.02 8.82 10.40
CA GLU A 200 15.97 9.81 10.66
C GLU A 200 15.40 10.38 9.35
N ALA A 201 16.27 10.69 8.38
CA ALA A 201 15.82 11.12 7.06
C ALA A 201 14.93 10.07 6.37
N TYR A 202 15.22 8.78 6.51
CA TYR A 202 14.35 7.71 6.02
C TYR A 202 12.99 7.70 6.74
N ALA A 203 13.00 7.85 8.07
CA ALA A 203 11.77 7.90 8.87
C ALA A 203 10.87 9.07 8.45
N VAL A 204 11.42 10.28 8.35
CA VAL A 204 10.68 11.49 7.92
C VAL A 204 10.16 11.33 6.50
N THR A 205 10.97 10.80 5.58
CA THR A 205 10.57 10.53 4.19
C THR A 205 9.33 9.63 4.11
N LEU A 206 9.24 8.62 4.99
CA LEU A 206 8.10 7.71 5.04
C LEU A 206 6.90 8.31 5.78
N GLU A 207 7.12 9.12 6.81
CA GLU A 207 6.06 9.75 7.61
C GLU A 207 5.17 10.67 6.78
N GLU A 208 5.75 11.41 5.84
CA GLU A 208 5.00 12.23 4.89
C GLU A 208 3.95 11.45 4.08
N GLU A 209 4.17 10.14 3.87
CA GLU A 209 3.28 9.32 3.07
C GLU A 209 1.99 8.97 3.82
N ILE A 210 1.99 8.93 5.16
CA ILE A 210 0.78 8.65 5.96
C ILE A 210 -0.30 9.68 5.65
N GLN A 211 0.08 10.96 5.67
CA GLN A 211 -0.86 12.04 5.36
C GLN A 211 -1.40 11.93 3.93
N ARG A 212 -0.52 11.71 2.95
CA ARG A 212 -0.92 11.62 1.53
C ARG A 212 -1.82 10.44 1.23
N LEU A 213 -1.54 9.28 1.81
CA LEU A 213 -2.39 8.10 1.69
C LEU A 213 -3.77 8.35 2.30
N ASN A 214 -3.85 8.95 3.50
CA ASN A 214 -5.10 9.25 4.16
C ASN A 214 -5.93 10.30 3.40
N GLU A 215 -5.31 11.41 2.95
CA GLU A 215 -5.96 12.42 2.14
C GLU A 215 -6.61 11.83 0.88
N ASN A 216 -5.88 10.95 0.17
CA ASN A 216 -6.41 10.34 -1.05
C ASN A 216 -7.41 9.21 -0.76
N ALA A 217 -7.27 8.49 0.36
CA ALA A 217 -8.27 7.50 0.78
C ALA A 217 -9.62 8.16 1.17
N CYS A 218 -9.63 9.43 1.61
CA CYS A 218 -10.86 10.17 1.86
C CYS A 218 -11.72 10.35 0.59
N LEU A 219 -11.15 10.30 -0.60
CA LEU A 219 -11.90 10.34 -1.86
C LEU A 219 -12.85 9.14 -2.02
N PHE A 220 -12.58 8.03 -1.35
CA PHE A 220 -13.45 6.85 -1.35
C PHE A 220 -14.69 7.01 -0.46
N LEU A 221 -14.78 8.06 0.33
CA LEU A 221 -15.95 8.32 1.18
C LEU A 221 -17.15 8.84 0.38
N GLU A 222 -16.93 9.36 -0.83
CA GLU A 222 -17.97 9.70 -1.77
C GLU A 222 -18.33 8.47 -2.60
N ILE A 223 -19.61 8.06 -2.53
CA ILE A 223 -20.14 6.84 -3.14
C ILE A 223 -21.30 7.15 -4.08
N ASN A 224 -21.57 6.22 -5.02
CA ASN A 224 -22.66 6.34 -5.98
C ASN A 224 -23.83 5.36 -5.70
N MET A 225 -24.01 4.87 -4.46
CA MET A 225 -25.14 3.99 -4.13
C MET A 225 -26.49 4.68 -4.40
N GLY A 226 -27.37 3.96 -5.10
CA GLY A 226 -28.65 4.50 -5.58
C GLY A 226 -28.57 5.06 -7.01
N ALA A 227 -27.41 5.12 -7.62
CA ALA A 227 -27.22 5.48 -9.02
C ALA A 227 -27.90 4.48 -9.98
N THR A 228 -27.97 3.23 -9.55
CA THR A 228 -28.43 2.10 -10.35
C THR A 228 -27.62 1.95 -11.65
N ALA A 229 -28.24 1.91 -12.81
CA ALA A 229 -27.57 1.53 -14.06
C ALA A 229 -26.54 2.57 -14.55
N ILE A 230 -26.89 3.86 -14.54
CA ILE A 230 -26.10 4.95 -15.15
C ILE A 230 -26.14 6.26 -14.33
N GLY A 231 -26.60 6.22 -13.10
CA GLY A 231 -26.70 7.42 -12.25
C GLY A 231 -28.07 8.10 -12.22
N THR A 232 -29.06 7.60 -12.93
CA THR A 232 -30.41 8.20 -12.97
C THR A 232 -31.33 7.68 -11.86
N GLY A 233 -30.90 6.64 -11.11
CA GLY A 233 -31.71 6.02 -10.07
C GLY A 233 -32.92 5.24 -10.59
N ILE A 234 -32.91 4.80 -11.85
CA ILE A 234 -34.02 4.01 -12.41
C ILE A 234 -34.24 2.72 -11.60
N ASN A 235 -35.50 2.37 -11.35
CA ASN A 235 -35.94 1.23 -10.56
C ASN A 235 -35.54 1.31 -9.06
N SER A 236 -35.30 2.51 -8.54
CA SER A 236 -35.24 2.80 -7.10
C SER A 236 -36.30 3.84 -6.71
N GLU A 237 -36.73 3.82 -5.47
CA GLU A 237 -37.68 4.81 -4.95
C GLU A 237 -36.98 6.16 -4.66
N PRO A 238 -37.70 7.31 -4.76
CA PRO A 238 -37.16 8.59 -4.35
C PRO A 238 -36.67 8.57 -2.88
N GLY A 239 -35.43 9.05 -2.64
CA GLY A 239 -34.81 9.06 -1.32
C GLY A 239 -34.04 7.76 -0.98
N TYR A 240 -33.99 6.79 -1.89
CA TYR A 240 -33.24 5.55 -1.65
C TYR A 240 -31.74 5.80 -1.51
N ALA A 241 -31.14 6.65 -2.36
CA ALA A 241 -29.72 6.94 -2.34
C ALA A 241 -29.25 7.51 -0.99
N GLU A 242 -29.99 8.46 -0.44
CA GLU A 242 -29.71 9.07 0.87
C GLU A 242 -29.87 8.05 2.00
N LYS A 243 -30.93 7.24 1.95
CA LYS A 243 -31.24 6.26 2.98
C LYS A 243 -30.21 5.13 3.02
N VAL A 244 -29.84 4.55 1.85
CA VAL A 244 -28.85 3.49 1.78
C VAL A 244 -27.46 3.99 2.18
N THR A 245 -27.08 5.22 1.83
CA THR A 245 -25.82 5.86 2.24
C THR A 245 -25.77 6.05 3.76
N ALA A 246 -26.87 6.49 4.38
CA ALA A 246 -26.96 6.63 5.84
C ALA A 246 -26.79 5.28 6.55
N HIS A 247 -27.51 4.24 6.13
CA HIS A 247 -27.36 2.89 6.69
C HIS A 247 -25.96 2.34 6.50
N LEU A 248 -25.35 2.57 5.33
CA LEU A 248 -24.00 2.10 5.05
C LEU A 248 -22.96 2.81 5.91
N SER A 249 -23.15 4.10 6.16
CA SER A 249 -22.31 4.87 7.10
C SER A 249 -22.39 4.31 8.52
N GLU A 250 -23.59 3.96 8.99
CA GLU A 250 -23.79 3.33 10.29
C GLU A 250 -23.10 1.96 10.38
N ILE A 251 -23.31 1.10 9.37
CA ILE A 251 -22.77 -0.28 9.32
C ILE A 251 -21.24 -0.28 9.29
N THR A 252 -20.64 0.63 8.51
CA THR A 252 -19.18 0.71 8.36
C THR A 252 -18.49 1.52 9.46
N GLY A 253 -19.24 2.32 10.23
CA GLY A 253 -18.68 3.30 11.17
C GLY A 253 -17.86 4.41 10.47
N THR A 254 -18.14 4.64 9.18
CA THR A 254 -17.41 5.60 8.34
C THR A 254 -18.38 6.60 7.74
N SER A 255 -18.06 7.89 7.79
CA SER A 255 -18.93 8.96 7.28
C SER A 255 -18.93 8.98 5.74
N LEU A 256 -19.76 8.15 5.14
CA LEU A 256 -19.94 8.09 3.69
C LEU A 256 -20.91 9.20 3.23
N VAL A 257 -20.70 9.72 2.04
CA VAL A 257 -21.56 10.74 1.42
C VAL A 257 -21.99 10.27 0.02
N SER A 258 -23.24 10.60 -0.34
CA SER A 258 -23.69 10.38 -1.72
C SER A 258 -23.06 11.43 -2.63
N ALA A 259 -22.58 11.00 -3.81
CA ALA A 259 -22.01 11.91 -4.79
C ALA A 259 -23.02 12.98 -5.23
N PRO A 260 -22.60 14.22 -5.44
CA PRO A 260 -23.48 15.31 -5.87
C PRO A 260 -24.12 15.06 -7.24
N ASN A 261 -23.45 14.32 -8.10
CA ASN A 261 -23.93 13.89 -9.40
C ASN A 261 -23.65 12.39 -9.59
N LEU A 262 -24.71 11.58 -9.45
CA LEU A 262 -24.62 10.13 -9.54
C LEU A 262 -24.26 9.64 -10.96
N ILE A 263 -24.55 10.42 -12.02
CA ILE A 263 -24.18 10.07 -13.41
C ILE A 263 -22.67 10.20 -13.59
N GLU A 264 -22.10 11.29 -13.09
CA GLU A 264 -20.64 11.49 -13.11
C GLU A 264 -19.95 10.41 -12.28
N ALA A 265 -20.40 10.17 -11.05
CA ALA A 265 -19.79 9.23 -10.10
C ALA A 265 -19.93 7.75 -10.51
N THR A 266 -20.78 7.42 -11.49
CA THR A 266 -20.92 6.06 -12.05
C THR A 266 -19.89 5.77 -13.14
N GLN A 267 -19.32 6.79 -13.77
CA GLN A 267 -18.34 6.60 -14.84
C GLN A 267 -16.94 7.08 -14.46
N ASP A 268 -16.79 8.06 -13.54
CA ASP A 268 -15.49 8.59 -13.17
C ASP A 268 -14.75 7.66 -12.18
N THR A 269 -13.48 7.41 -12.49
CA THR A 269 -12.58 6.60 -11.68
C THR A 269 -11.37 7.40 -11.15
N GLY A 270 -11.45 8.72 -11.16
CA GLY A 270 -10.40 9.64 -10.75
C GLY A 270 -9.91 9.42 -9.32
N SER A 271 -10.82 9.07 -8.40
CA SER A 271 -10.48 8.73 -7.01
C SER A 271 -9.51 7.55 -6.91
N PHE A 272 -9.68 6.52 -7.73
CA PHE A 272 -8.79 5.38 -7.80
C PHE A 272 -7.41 5.74 -8.37
N VAL A 273 -7.36 6.61 -9.40
CA VAL A 273 -6.11 7.12 -9.99
C VAL A 273 -5.30 7.91 -8.94
N MET A 274 -5.96 8.81 -8.21
CA MET A 274 -5.31 9.62 -7.18
C MET A 274 -4.75 8.75 -6.05
N TYR A 275 -5.54 7.80 -5.57
CA TYR A 275 -5.08 6.87 -4.54
C TYR A 275 -3.93 5.98 -5.03
N SER A 276 -4.04 5.44 -6.24
CA SER A 276 -2.97 4.65 -6.89
C SER A 276 -1.65 5.42 -6.96
N SER A 277 -1.70 6.70 -7.33
CA SER A 277 -0.54 7.56 -7.37
C SER A 277 0.12 7.76 -6.00
N SER A 278 -0.66 7.82 -4.92
CA SER A 278 -0.13 7.87 -3.54
C SER A 278 0.55 6.56 -3.15
N VAL A 279 -0.06 5.43 -3.48
CA VAL A 279 0.50 4.09 -3.24
C VAL A 279 1.80 3.89 -4.03
N LYS A 280 1.85 4.32 -5.29
CA LYS A 280 3.08 4.35 -6.10
C LYS A 280 4.15 5.21 -5.45
N ARG A 281 3.81 6.41 -4.96
CA ARG A 281 4.77 7.32 -4.31
C ARG A 281 5.42 6.66 -3.09
N LEU A 282 4.65 5.96 -2.24
CA LEU A 282 5.18 5.16 -1.14
C LEU A 282 6.14 4.08 -1.64
N ALA A 283 5.77 3.34 -2.69
CA ALA A 283 6.60 2.29 -3.29
C ALA A 283 7.95 2.84 -3.79
N VAL A 284 7.95 4.00 -4.44
CA VAL A 284 9.18 4.67 -4.93
C VAL A 284 10.10 5.03 -3.76
N LYS A 285 9.56 5.59 -2.67
CA LYS A 285 10.35 5.94 -1.47
C LYS A 285 10.92 4.69 -0.79
N LEU A 286 10.14 3.64 -0.62
CA LEU A 286 10.62 2.36 -0.07
C LEU A 286 11.73 1.75 -0.93
N SER A 287 11.57 1.78 -2.25
CA SER A 287 12.58 1.27 -3.19
C SER A 287 13.89 2.05 -3.07
N LYS A 288 13.82 3.38 -2.98
CA LYS A 288 15.01 4.23 -2.78
C LYS A 288 15.73 3.88 -1.48
N ILE A 289 15.02 3.76 -0.37
CA ILE A 289 15.60 3.39 0.92
C ILE A 289 16.27 2.00 0.84
N CYS A 290 15.61 1.03 0.19
CA CYS A 290 16.18 -0.31 -0.01
C CYS A 290 17.44 -0.30 -0.88
N ASN A 291 17.50 0.56 -1.91
CA ASN A 291 18.72 0.74 -2.70
C ASN A 291 19.88 1.26 -1.85
N ASP A 292 19.62 2.24 -0.99
CA ASP A 292 20.62 2.76 -0.07
C ASP A 292 21.08 1.69 0.92
N LEU A 293 20.18 0.95 1.55
CA LEU A 293 20.53 -0.13 2.49
C LEU A 293 21.40 -1.21 1.82
N ARG A 294 21.10 -1.58 0.57
CA ARG A 294 21.92 -2.52 -0.22
C ARG A 294 23.30 -1.96 -0.51
N LEU A 295 23.39 -0.68 -0.85
CA LEU A 295 24.66 -0.02 -1.15
C LEU A 295 25.51 0.14 0.11
N LEU A 296 24.94 0.64 1.21
CA LEU A 296 25.64 0.83 2.49
C LEU A 296 26.15 -0.47 3.10
N SER A 297 25.47 -1.59 2.85
CA SER A 297 25.87 -2.93 3.33
C SER A 297 26.75 -3.71 2.34
N SER A 298 27.13 -3.11 1.22
CA SER A 298 27.91 -3.79 0.18
C SER A 298 29.31 -4.19 0.64
N GLY A 299 29.80 -5.33 0.16
CA GLY A 299 31.13 -5.84 0.48
C GLY A 299 31.06 -7.26 1.05
N PRO A 300 31.65 -7.51 2.25
CA PRO A 300 32.17 -6.54 3.25
C PRO A 300 33.57 -5.96 3.00
N ARG A 301 34.38 -6.58 2.15
CA ARG A 301 35.78 -6.13 1.95
C ARG A 301 35.99 -5.21 0.76
N CYS A 302 35.17 -5.35 -0.28
CA CYS A 302 35.30 -4.63 -1.56
C CYS A 302 34.09 -3.72 -1.81
N GLY A 303 33.40 -3.27 -0.79
CA GLY A 303 32.24 -2.37 -0.86
C GLY A 303 32.27 -1.30 0.20
N ILE A 304 31.13 -0.61 0.40
CA ILE A 304 31.01 0.50 1.34
C ILE A 304 31.06 0.01 2.79
N ASN A 305 30.35 -1.06 3.10
CA ASN A 305 30.40 -1.75 4.40
C ASN A 305 30.20 -0.82 5.64
N GLU A 306 29.33 0.17 5.55
CA GLU A 306 29.00 1.04 6.69
C GLU A 306 28.06 0.37 7.69
N ILE A 307 27.18 -0.53 7.19
CA ILE A 307 26.22 -1.28 7.99
C ILE A 307 26.24 -2.76 7.66
N ASN A 308 25.74 -3.58 8.58
CA ASN A 308 25.47 -5.00 8.35
C ASN A 308 23.97 -5.25 8.40
N LEU A 309 23.45 -5.95 7.40
CA LEU A 309 22.08 -6.44 7.41
C LEU A 309 22.02 -7.84 8.02
N PRO A 310 20.92 -8.22 8.71
CA PRO A 310 20.76 -9.57 9.23
C PRO A 310 20.88 -10.63 8.11
N PRO A 311 21.64 -11.71 8.32
CA PRO A 311 21.75 -12.80 7.36
C PRO A 311 20.44 -13.61 7.32
N MET A 312 19.71 -13.59 6.22
CA MET A 312 18.40 -14.23 6.12
C MET A 312 18.43 -15.58 5.43
N GLN A 313 19.38 -15.78 4.52
CA GLN A 313 19.58 -17.06 3.82
C GLN A 313 20.98 -17.13 3.21
N PRO A 314 21.51 -18.33 2.89
CA PRO A 314 22.71 -18.46 2.09
C PRO A 314 22.57 -17.74 0.75
N GLY A 315 23.57 -16.95 0.37
CA GLY A 315 23.47 -16.05 -0.78
C GLY A 315 23.93 -16.64 -2.11
N SER A 316 24.50 -17.87 -2.12
CA SER A 316 25.05 -18.46 -3.32
C SER A 316 25.11 -19.99 -3.23
N SER A 317 24.87 -20.65 -4.36
CA SER A 317 25.03 -22.10 -4.49
C SER A 317 26.48 -22.55 -4.72
N ILE A 318 27.38 -21.61 -5.07
CA ILE A 318 28.78 -21.90 -5.41
C ILE A 318 29.83 -21.10 -4.63
N MET A 319 29.40 -20.09 -3.87
CA MET A 319 30.28 -19.22 -3.07
C MET A 319 29.95 -19.36 -1.56
N PRO A 320 30.67 -20.26 -0.84
CA PRO A 320 30.46 -20.45 0.57
C PRO A 320 30.64 -19.15 1.36
N GLY A 321 29.73 -18.85 2.29
CA GLY A 321 29.81 -17.67 3.14
C GLY A 321 29.27 -16.36 2.53
N LYS A 322 28.86 -16.35 1.26
CA LYS A 322 28.20 -15.19 0.66
C LYS A 322 26.78 -15.03 1.19
N VAL A 323 26.45 -13.84 1.69
CA VAL A 323 25.10 -13.45 2.13
C VAL A 323 24.66 -12.23 1.32
N ASN A 324 23.49 -12.30 0.72
CA ASN A 324 22.92 -11.20 -0.08
C ASN A 324 21.88 -10.42 0.69
N PRO A 325 21.63 -9.14 0.36
CA PRO A 325 20.62 -8.28 0.97
C PRO A 325 19.20 -8.60 0.44
N VAL A 326 18.77 -9.86 0.58
CA VAL A 326 17.56 -10.40 -0.08
C VAL A 326 16.26 -9.73 0.34
N ILE A 327 16.18 -9.20 1.57
CA ILE A 327 14.98 -8.51 2.06
C ILE A 327 14.79 -7.17 1.35
N PRO A 328 15.78 -6.26 1.29
CA PRO A 328 15.67 -5.06 0.46
C PRO A 328 15.40 -5.34 -1.02
N GLU A 329 15.99 -6.43 -1.59
CA GLU A 329 15.73 -6.84 -2.98
C GLU A 329 14.26 -7.22 -3.20
N ALA A 330 13.64 -7.96 -2.28
CA ALA A 330 12.24 -8.33 -2.35
C ALA A 330 11.32 -7.09 -2.27
N VAL A 331 11.67 -6.10 -1.45
CA VAL A 331 10.94 -4.82 -1.37
C VAL A 331 11.09 -4.02 -2.66
N ASN A 332 12.27 -3.99 -3.29
CA ASN A 332 12.45 -3.36 -4.60
C ASN A 332 11.53 -4.00 -5.66
N GLN A 333 11.46 -5.34 -5.73
CA GLN A 333 10.58 -6.05 -6.65
C GLN A 333 9.10 -5.75 -6.38
N THR A 334 8.70 -5.68 -5.10
CA THR A 334 7.36 -5.23 -4.70
C THR A 334 7.06 -3.83 -5.24
N ALA A 335 8.00 -2.89 -5.08
CA ALA A 335 7.85 -1.53 -5.57
C ALA A 335 7.69 -1.47 -7.09
N PHE A 336 8.48 -2.25 -7.84
CA PHE A 336 8.36 -2.32 -9.30
C PHE A 336 6.99 -2.83 -9.74
N LYS A 337 6.46 -3.85 -9.05
CA LYS A 337 5.12 -4.38 -9.34
C LYS A 337 4.03 -3.36 -9.04
N VAL A 338 4.12 -2.63 -7.92
CA VAL A 338 3.18 -1.56 -7.55
C VAL A 338 3.19 -0.41 -8.56
N ILE A 339 4.37 -0.01 -9.04
CA ILE A 339 4.51 1.00 -10.10
C ILE A 339 3.82 0.52 -11.39
N GLY A 340 3.98 -0.75 -11.76
CA GLY A 340 3.29 -1.35 -12.90
C GLY A 340 1.76 -1.39 -12.72
N ASN A 341 1.28 -1.65 -11.51
CA ASN A 341 -0.14 -1.61 -11.18
C ASN A 341 -0.73 -0.20 -11.32
N ASP A 342 0.00 0.85 -10.93
CA ASP A 342 -0.43 2.25 -11.11
C ASP A 342 -0.62 2.60 -12.59
N LEU A 343 0.28 2.14 -13.45
CA LEU A 343 0.10 2.30 -14.90
C LEU A 343 -1.15 1.57 -15.39
N THR A 344 -1.41 0.36 -14.89
CA THR A 344 -2.63 -0.40 -15.22
C THR A 344 -3.89 0.36 -14.80
N VAL A 345 -3.91 0.94 -13.58
CA VAL A 345 -5.02 1.77 -13.09
C VAL A 345 -5.25 2.98 -14.00
N THR A 346 -4.16 3.66 -14.40
CA THR A 346 -4.22 4.83 -15.30
C THR A 346 -4.83 4.47 -16.65
N LEU A 347 -4.36 3.38 -17.28
CA LEU A 347 -4.88 2.93 -18.58
C LEU A 347 -6.34 2.46 -18.51
N ALA A 348 -6.69 1.74 -17.44
CA ALA A 348 -8.06 1.26 -17.23
C ALA A 348 -9.03 2.42 -16.95
N SER A 349 -8.57 3.45 -16.25
CA SER A 349 -9.37 4.67 -16.01
C SER A 349 -9.61 5.44 -17.30
N GLU A 350 -8.59 5.64 -18.13
CA GLU A 350 -8.69 6.36 -19.40
C GLU A 350 -9.58 5.61 -20.42
N ALA A 351 -9.58 4.29 -20.40
CA ALA A 351 -10.29 3.46 -21.36
C ALA A 351 -11.81 3.38 -21.12
N GLY A 352 -12.36 3.97 -20.06
CA GLY A 352 -13.81 4.05 -19.81
C GLY A 352 -14.53 4.83 -20.93
N GLN A 353 -15.75 4.41 -21.26
CA GLN A 353 -16.52 5.01 -22.33
C GLN A 353 -17.93 5.35 -21.85
N LEU A 354 -18.37 6.57 -22.18
CA LEU A 354 -19.72 7.07 -21.91
C LEU A 354 -20.07 6.99 -20.40
N GLU A 355 -21.18 6.38 -20.04
CA GLU A 355 -21.78 6.46 -18.70
C GLU A 355 -21.28 5.40 -17.72
N LEU A 356 -20.26 4.58 -18.09
CA LEU A 356 -19.71 3.53 -17.22
C LEU A 356 -18.27 3.21 -17.58
N ASN A 357 -17.39 3.10 -16.57
CA ASN A 357 -16.09 2.47 -16.74
C ASN A 357 -16.19 0.96 -16.50
N VAL A 358 -16.05 0.15 -17.56
CA VAL A 358 -16.16 -1.32 -17.47
C VAL A 358 -14.91 -2.02 -16.94
N PHE A 359 -13.82 -1.27 -16.71
CA PHE A 359 -12.51 -1.81 -16.29
C PHE A 359 -12.26 -1.72 -14.78
N GLU A 360 -13.26 -1.35 -13.98
CA GLU A 360 -13.17 -1.33 -12.52
C GLU A 360 -12.62 -2.64 -11.90
N PRO A 361 -12.91 -3.85 -12.40
CA PRO A 361 -12.33 -5.07 -11.83
C PRO A 361 -10.81 -5.09 -11.85
N VAL A 362 -10.14 -4.68 -12.92
CA VAL A 362 -8.67 -4.65 -12.96
C VAL A 362 -8.10 -3.47 -12.17
N ILE A 363 -8.85 -2.36 -12.03
CA ILE A 363 -8.50 -1.25 -11.12
C ILE A 363 -8.50 -1.76 -9.67
N ALA A 364 -9.59 -2.38 -9.23
CA ALA A 364 -9.74 -2.93 -7.89
C ALA A 364 -8.66 -3.98 -7.58
N PHE A 365 -8.45 -4.93 -8.50
CA PHE A 365 -7.43 -5.96 -8.36
C PHE A 365 -6.03 -5.35 -8.19
N SER A 366 -5.65 -4.38 -9.04
CA SER A 366 -4.35 -3.72 -8.99
C SER A 366 -4.13 -2.99 -7.66
N LEU A 367 -5.17 -2.33 -7.14
CA LEU A 367 -5.09 -1.58 -5.88
C LEU A 367 -5.03 -2.51 -4.65
N PHE A 368 -5.87 -3.54 -4.58
CA PHE A 368 -5.83 -4.53 -3.49
C PHE A 368 -4.49 -5.26 -3.46
N GLN A 369 -4.01 -5.71 -4.62
CA GLN A 369 -2.70 -6.35 -4.72
C GLN A 369 -1.59 -5.42 -4.23
N SER A 370 -1.64 -4.14 -4.60
CA SER A 370 -0.64 -3.14 -4.20
C SER A 370 -0.64 -2.89 -2.70
N GLN A 371 -1.83 -2.75 -2.07
CA GLN A 371 -1.96 -2.59 -0.62
C GLN A 371 -1.40 -3.80 0.13
N ASP A 372 -1.81 -5.01 -0.23
CA ASP A 372 -1.38 -6.24 0.44
C ASP A 372 0.12 -6.47 0.28
N MET A 373 0.65 -6.29 -0.93
CA MET A 373 2.08 -6.44 -1.19
C MET A 373 2.91 -5.43 -0.40
N LEU A 374 2.50 -4.16 -0.31
CA LEU A 374 3.21 -3.15 0.46
C LEU A 374 3.13 -3.40 1.96
N CYS A 375 1.96 -3.77 2.50
CA CYS A 375 1.84 -4.17 3.91
C CYS A 375 2.83 -5.28 4.26
N ASN A 376 2.84 -6.35 3.47
CA ASN A 376 3.70 -7.50 3.70
C ASN A 376 5.19 -7.16 3.52
N ALA A 377 5.52 -6.35 2.51
CA ALA A 377 6.90 -5.90 2.26
C ALA A 377 7.44 -5.02 3.39
N MET A 378 6.63 -4.07 3.89
CA MET A 378 7.01 -3.21 5.01
C MET A 378 7.19 -4.01 6.31
N ALA A 379 6.28 -4.95 6.61
CA ALA A 379 6.40 -5.84 7.75
C ALA A 379 7.67 -6.71 7.68
N THR A 380 7.97 -7.22 6.49
CA THR A 380 9.17 -8.02 6.23
C THR A 380 10.43 -7.17 6.33
N LEU A 381 10.46 -5.98 5.73
CA LEU A 381 11.58 -5.04 5.81
C LEU A 381 11.88 -4.67 7.27
N ARG A 382 10.85 -4.35 8.05
CA ARG A 382 10.98 -4.00 9.45
C ARG A 382 11.58 -5.13 10.27
N LYS A 383 10.90 -6.30 10.29
CA LYS A 383 11.23 -7.41 11.19
C LYS A 383 12.50 -8.16 10.80
N ARG A 384 12.77 -8.29 9.50
CA ARG A 384 13.85 -9.14 8.97
C ARG A 384 15.06 -8.35 8.44
N CYS A 385 14.99 -7.02 8.46
CA CYS A 385 16.09 -6.16 8.04
C CYS A 385 16.33 -5.05 9.06
N VAL A 386 15.47 -4.03 9.12
CA VAL A 386 15.71 -2.78 9.86
C VAL A 386 16.00 -3.01 11.33
N GLU A 387 15.17 -3.80 12.02
CA GLU A 387 15.33 -4.04 13.47
C GLU A 387 16.68 -4.69 13.83
N GLY A 388 17.26 -5.46 12.91
CA GLY A 388 18.53 -6.17 13.12
C GLY A 388 19.76 -5.52 12.48
N ILE A 389 19.64 -4.34 11.88
CA ILE A 389 20.80 -3.62 11.31
C ILE A 389 21.79 -3.26 12.41
N THR A 390 23.08 -3.49 12.14
CA THR A 390 24.20 -3.01 12.98
C THR A 390 25.12 -2.11 12.17
N ALA A 391 25.85 -1.23 12.84
CA ALA A 391 26.79 -0.31 12.21
C ALA A 391 28.25 -0.75 12.40
N ASN A 392 29.07 -0.54 11.36
CA ASN A 392 30.50 -0.71 11.41
C ASN A 392 31.17 0.63 11.81
N ALA A 393 30.98 1.06 13.07
CA ALA A 393 31.29 2.40 13.54
C ALA A 393 32.76 2.80 13.34
N GLU A 394 33.71 1.89 13.63
CA GLU A 394 35.14 2.17 13.41
C GLU A 394 35.46 2.32 11.92
N HIS A 395 34.90 1.48 11.06
CA HIS A 395 35.07 1.58 9.61
C HIS A 395 34.50 2.90 9.07
N CYS A 396 33.31 3.29 9.50
CA CYS A 396 32.71 4.57 9.14
C CYS A 396 33.58 5.75 9.56
N ARG A 397 34.08 5.73 10.79
CA ARG A 397 34.98 6.75 11.31
C ARG A 397 36.29 6.84 10.49
N ASN A 398 36.91 5.71 10.20
CA ASN A 398 38.15 5.65 9.41
C ASN A 398 37.95 6.22 8.00
N MET A 399 36.81 5.96 7.35
CA MET A 399 36.47 6.57 6.07
C MET A 399 36.37 8.09 6.16
N VAL A 400 35.78 8.65 7.21
CA VAL A 400 35.69 10.10 7.41
C VAL A 400 37.08 10.72 7.54
N TYR A 401 37.92 10.18 8.43
CA TYR A 401 39.26 10.73 8.69
C TYR A 401 40.22 10.57 7.50
N ASN A 402 40.00 9.59 6.65
CA ASN A 402 40.80 9.38 5.43
C ASN A 402 40.24 10.12 4.21
N SER A 403 39.02 10.70 4.31
CA SER A 403 38.42 11.42 3.19
C SER A 403 39.00 12.83 3.04
N ILE A 404 39.21 13.22 1.80
CA ILE A 404 39.59 14.61 1.47
C ILE A 404 38.44 15.57 1.76
N GLY A 405 37.19 15.10 1.76
CA GLY A 405 36.02 15.90 2.15
C GLY A 405 36.12 16.54 3.54
N LEU A 406 36.97 15.97 4.44
CA LEU A 406 37.24 16.53 5.75
C LEU A 406 37.79 17.98 5.69
N VAL A 407 38.44 18.33 4.61
CA VAL A 407 38.98 19.71 4.38
C VAL A 407 37.86 20.76 4.42
N THR A 408 36.64 20.38 4.06
CA THR A 408 35.49 21.29 4.08
C THR A 408 35.14 21.72 5.52
N ALA A 409 35.28 20.84 6.49
CA ALA A 409 35.04 21.16 7.90
C ALA A 409 36.05 22.17 8.48
N VAL A 410 37.30 22.13 8.01
CA VAL A 410 38.40 23.02 8.49
C VAL A 410 38.53 24.28 7.66
N ASN A 411 37.94 24.35 6.47
CA ASN A 411 38.02 25.49 5.57
C ASN A 411 37.68 26.86 6.23
N PRO A 412 36.68 27.00 7.08
CA PRO A 412 36.39 28.27 7.76
C PRO A 412 37.54 28.73 8.70
N ALA A 413 38.37 27.82 9.18
CA ALA A 413 39.45 28.10 10.12
C ALA A 413 40.80 28.36 9.43
N ILE A 414 41.07 27.74 8.28
CA ILE A 414 42.36 27.86 7.59
C ILE A 414 42.27 28.64 6.29
N GLY A 415 41.07 28.99 5.81
CA GLY A 415 40.83 29.69 4.56
C GLY A 415 40.87 28.78 3.33
N TYR A 416 40.26 29.26 2.23
CA TYR A 416 40.02 28.47 1.01
C TYR A 416 41.34 28.07 0.31
N GLU A 417 42.36 28.95 0.24
CA GLU A 417 43.61 28.64 -0.43
C GLU A 417 44.39 27.55 0.29
N ALA A 418 44.55 27.68 1.63
CA ALA A 418 45.20 26.65 2.44
C ALA A 418 44.43 25.32 2.37
N ALA A 419 43.09 25.34 2.45
CA ALA A 419 42.24 24.18 2.31
C ALA A 419 42.43 23.47 0.93
N THR A 420 42.52 24.26 -0.15
CA THR A 420 42.79 23.74 -1.50
C THR A 420 44.18 23.11 -1.61
N ASP A 421 45.19 23.71 -1.00
CA ASP A 421 46.54 23.17 -1.00
C ASP A 421 46.65 21.86 -0.18
N ILE A 422 45.99 21.80 0.96
CA ILE A 422 45.85 20.57 1.75
C ILE A 422 45.17 19.44 0.92
N ALA A 423 44.04 19.75 0.28
CA ALA A 423 43.32 18.78 -0.54
C ALA A 423 44.20 18.24 -1.70
N LYS A 424 44.90 19.12 -2.43
CA LYS A 424 45.83 18.72 -3.50
C LYS A 424 46.97 17.85 -2.98
N THR A 425 47.53 18.20 -1.81
CA THR A 425 48.63 17.49 -1.20
C THR A 425 48.18 16.10 -0.73
N ALA A 426 47.01 16.01 -0.09
CA ALA A 426 46.39 14.75 0.32
C ALA A 426 46.15 13.81 -0.85
N LEU A 427 45.57 14.31 -1.96
CA LEU A 427 45.38 13.55 -3.21
C LEU A 427 46.69 12.99 -3.77
N LYS A 428 47.74 13.81 -3.77
CA LYS A 428 49.03 13.46 -4.36
C LYS A 428 49.83 12.47 -3.50
N THR A 429 49.77 12.62 -2.19
CA THR A 429 50.65 11.89 -1.26
C THR A 429 49.96 10.74 -0.55
N GLY A 430 48.62 10.67 -0.55
CA GLY A 430 47.84 9.69 0.21
C GLY A 430 47.85 9.95 1.73
N LYS A 431 48.43 11.10 2.19
CA LYS A 431 48.42 11.46 3.62
C LYS A 431 47.03 11.96 4.02
N SER A 432 46.66 11.76 5.28
CA SER A 432 45.42 12.27 5.82
C SER A 432 45.39 13.81 5.88
N VAL A 433 44.20 14.40 5.70
CA VAL A 433 43.97 15.84 5.87
C VAL A 433 44.37 16.27 7.28
N TYR A 434 44.08 15.48 8.28
CA TYR A 434 44.43 15.75 9.68
C TYR A 434 45.96 15.93 9.87
N ASP A 435 46.74 14.94 9.41
CA ASP A 435 48.19 14.97 9.56
C ASP A 435 48.83 16.15 8.79
N LEU A 436 48.33 16.43 7.57
CA LEU A 436 48.84 17.52 6.76
C LEU A 436 48.59 18.90 7.37
N ILE A 437 47.49 19.12 8.06
CA ILE A 437 47.19 20.36 8.77
C ILE A 437 48.15 20.57 9.94
N LEU A 438 48.42 19.51 10.70
CA LEU A 438 49.39 19.56 11.81
C LEU A 438 50.82 19.70 11.32
N GLU A 439 51.25 18.95 10.29
CA GLU A 439 52.59 19.05 9.69
C GLU A 439 52.87 20.46 9.16
N LYS A 440 51.88 21.16 8.59
CA LYS A 440 52.02 22.52 8.08
C LYS A 440 51.80 23.59 9.15
N GLY A 441 51.47 23.21 10.37
CA GLY A 441 51.25 24.13 11.48
C GLY A 441 50.07 25.10 11.29
N LEU A 442 49.08 24.71 10.47
CA LEU A 442 47.90 25.54 10.18
C LEU A 442 46.93 25.68 11.34
N LEU A 443 46.86 24.65 12.18
CA LEU A 443 46.05 24.62 13.41
C LEU A 443 46.82 23.85 14.50
N THR A 444 46.52 24.18 15.78
CA THR A 444 46.93 23.33 16.88
C THR A 444 46.13 22.06 16.94
N LYS A 445 46.63 21.01 17.55
CA LYS A 445 45.95 19.74 17.72
C LYS A 445 44.60 19.93 18.41
N GLU A 446 44.59 20.68 19.50
CA GLU A 446 43.39 20.94 20.30
C GLU A 446 42.30 21.64 19.48
N ARG A 447 42.69 22.63 18.65
CA ARG A 447 41.77 23.36 17.77
C ARG A 447 41.25 22.49 16.64
N LEU A 448 42.09 21.64 16.07
CA LEU A 448 41.71 20.70 15.02
C LEU A 448 40.75 19.65 15.55
N ASP A 449 41.00 19.08 16.73
CA ASP A 449 40.14 18.10 17.40
C ASP A 449 38.75 18.70 17.74
N ASP A 450 38.73 19.98 18.17
CA ASP A 450 37.48 20.73 18.40
C ASP A 450 36.64 20.90 17.12
N ILE A 451 37.30 21.28 16.01
CA ILE A 451 36.64 21.46 14.70
C ILE A 451 36.11 20.10 14.16
N LEU A 452 36.89 19.05 14.34
CA LEU A 452 36.57 17.71 13.87
C LEU A 452 35.78 16.86 14.90
N ASN A 453 35.29 17.51 15.94
CA ASN A 453 34.34 16.87 16.84
C ASN A 453 33.06 16.50 16.07
N PRO A 454 32.49 15.30 16.25
CA PRO A 454 31.28 14.86 15.57
C PRO A 454 30.13 15.86 15.61
N GLU A 455 29.87 16.48 16.75
CA GLU A 455 28.80 17.47 16.90
C GLU A 455 29.07 18.74 16.07
N SER A 456 30.32 19.20 16.06
CA SER A 456 30.77 20.37 15.29
C SER A 456 30.67 20.16 13.76
N MET A 457 30.87 18.93 13.28
CA MET A 457 30.86 18.60 11.87
C MET A 457 29.45 18.33 11.30
N THR A 458 28.48 17.99 12.15
CA THR A 458 27.18 17.50 11.70
C THR A 458 26.01 18.44 11.98
N HIS A 459 26.30 19.62 12.56
CA HIS A 459 25.30 20.65 12.87
C HIS A 459 25.81 22.05 12.50
N PRO A 460 24.92 23.00 12.17
CA PRO A 460 25.29 24.40 12.01
C PRO A 460 25.91 24.97 13.28
N ARG A 461 27.01 25.73 13.13
CA ARG A 461 27.67 26.43 14.23
C ARG A 461 27.96 27.91 13.88
N LYS A 462 28.15 28.74 14.91
CA LYS A 462 28.64 30.08 14.68
C LYS A 462 30.06 29.98 14.11
N LEU A 463 30.26 30.60 12.95
CA LEU A 463 31.58 30.77 12.36
C LEU A 463 32.25 31.95 13.09
N THR A 464 33.33 31.69 13.84
CA THR A 464 34.21 32.76 14.31
C THR A 464 35.00 33.22 13.10
N ALA A 465 34.85 34.48 12.70
CA ALA A 465 35.71 35.09 11.70
C ALA A 465 37.16 34.87 12.11
N THR A 466 38.00 34.40 11.18
CA THR A 466 39.46 34.46 11.31
C THR A 466 39.84 35.90 11.47
N GLU A 467 40.45 36.26 12.63
CA GLU A 467 41.17 37.53 12.79
C GLU A 467 42.33 37.59 11.81
#